data_170c137f8f3e0fe1c9d3bdff52e3eef5
#
_entry.id   170c137f8f3e0fe1c9d3bdff52e3eef5
#
_cell.length_a   1.000
_cell.length_b   1.000
_cell.length_c   1.000
_cell.angle_alpha   90.00
_cell.angle_beta   90.00
_cell.angle_gamma   90.00
#
_symmetry.space_group_name_H-M   'P 1'
#
loop_
_entity.id
_entity.type
_entity.pdbx_description
1 polymer ?
#
loop_
_entity_poly.entity_id
_entity_poly.type
_entity_poly.pdbx_seq_one_letter_code
_entity_poly.pdbx_strand_id
1 'polypeptide(L)'
;MSSRYLRIFQQPKSAILLILGFASGLPLALTSGTLQAWMTVENIDLKTIGFFSLVGQAYVFKFLWSPVMDRYTPPFFGRRRGWLLTTQILLLIAIAGMGFLEPTSQLRWMAGLAVIIAFCSASQDIVFDAWKTDVLPAEERGTGAAISVLGYRLGMLVSGGLALWLADRWLGWQGMYWLMAALMLPCIIATLFAPEPDDAVPVPKSLEQAVVAPLRDFFGRNNAWLILLLIVLYKLGDAFAMSLTTTFLIRGVGFDAGDVGVVNKTLGLIATILGALYGGVLMQRLTLFRALLIFGILQGASNAGYWLLSVTDKHLYSMAAAVFFENLCGGMGTAAFVALLMTLCNKSFSATQFALLSALSAIGRVYVGPIAGWFVESWGWSTFYLFSVIAAVPGLLLLLVCEETLAYTQRTDGFLPRSRYAGAYQLALRTLAVGCVLLAAWLGVITLNALGLTSWDFAGLLLEIGALLAVGGILYGGLLDYLSLRKTAQEK
;
A
#
# COMPACT_ATOMS: atom_id res chain seq x y z
N MET A 1 6.15 4.80 -35.65
CA MET A 1 6.25 4.78 -34.17
C MET A 1 5.72 3.48 -33.52
N SER A 2 4.79 2.74 -34.11
CA SER A 2 4.16 1.53 -33.50
C SER A 2 5.07 0.28 -33.38
N SER A 3 6.04 0.09 -34.27
CA SER A 3 6.85 -1.15 -34.29
C SER A 3 7.91 -1.25 -33.17
N ARG A 4 8.38 -0.12 -32.64
CA ARG A 4 9.43 -0.10 -31.60
C ARG A 4 8.87 -0.49 -30.21
N TYR A 5 7.61 -0.09 -29.91
CA TYR A 5 6.93 -0.44 -28.65
C TYR A 5 6.51 -1.91 -28.60
N LEU A 6 6.14 -2.51 -29.73
CA LEU A 6 5.78 -3.92 -29.81
C LEU A 6 6.99 -4.86 -29.67
N ARG A 7 8.19 -4.43 -30.07
CA ARG A 7 9.42 -5.23 -29.92
C ARG A 7 9.78 -5.51 -28.47
N ILE A 8 9.46 -4.59 -27.55
CA ILE A 8 9.76 -4.79 -26.12
C ILE A 8 8.96 -5.97 -25.57
N PHE A 9 7.70 -6.15 -26.01
CA PHE A 9 6.87 -7.29 -25.59
C PHE A 9 7.36 -8.65 -26.13
N GLN A 10 8.24 -8.66 -27.13
CA GLN A 10 8.84 -9.86 -27.71
C GLN A 10 10.17 -10.24 -27.07
N GLN A 11 10.71 -9.42 -26.16
CA GLN A 11 11.97 -9.70 -25.49
C GLN A 11 11.75 -10.63 -24.28
N PRO A 12 12.67 -11.58 -24.03
CA PRO A 12 12.61 -12.44 -22.84
C PRO A 12 12.54 -11.66 -21.52
N LYS A 13 13.17 -10.48 -21.46
CA LYS A 13 13.12 -9.58 -20.29
C LYS A 13 11.69 -9.16 -19.93
N SER A 14 10.82 -8.98 -20.92
CA SER A 14 9.43 -8.56 -20.68
C SER A 14 8.60 -9.66 -20.05
N ALA A 15 8.83 -10.92 -20.45
CA ALA A 15 8.20 -12.08 -19.80
C ALA A 15 8.67 -12.18 -18.33
N ILE A 16 9.96 -12.00 -18.08
CA ILE A 16 10.51 -12.00 -16.71
C ILE A 16 9.90 -10.87 -15.89
N LEU A 17 9.81 -9.63 -16.41
CA LEU A 17 9.17 -8.51 -15.73
C LEU A 17 7.70 -8.78 -15.38
N LEU A 18 6.96 -9.40 -16.31
CA LEU A 18 5.57 -9.78 -16.09
C LEU A 18 5.44 -10.81 -14.96
N ILE A 19 6.25 -11.88 -15.01
CA ILE A 19 6.22 -12.97 -14.04
C ILE A 19 6.71 -12.50 -12.66
N LEU A 20 7.77 -11.68 -12.59
CA LEU A 20 8.23 -11.13 -11.32
C LEU A 20 7.24 -10.10 -10.76
N GLY A 21 6.58 -9.32 -11.62
CA GLY A 21 5.46 -8.48 -11.22
C GLY A 21 4.31 -9.29 -10.64
N PHE A 22 3.96 -10.42 -11.26
CA PHE A 22 2.97 -11.36 -10.74
C PHE A 22 3.38 -11.90 -9.36
N ALA A 23 4.63 -12.33 -9.20
CA ALA A 23 5.17 -12.79 -7.92
C ALA A 23 5.06 -11.73 -6.80
N SER A 24 5.25 -10.45 -7.15
CA SER A 24 5.13 -9.32 -6.23
C SER A 24 3.67 -9.07 -5.82
N GLY A 25 2.71 -9.19 -6.74
CA GLY A 25 1.30 -8.93 -6.47
C GLY A 25 0.56 -10.07 -5.75
N LEU A 26 1.01 -11.33 -5.93
CA LEU A 26 0.31 -12.51 -5.45
C LEU A 26 0.16 -12.59 -3.91
N PRO A 27 1.19 -12.34 -3.06
CA PRO A 27 1.07 -12.50 -1.63
C PRO A 27 0.18 -11.45 -0.95
N LEU A 28 0.03 -10.26 -1.54
CA LEU A 28 -0.66 -9.14 -0.90
C LEU A 28 -2.14 -9.46 -0.62
N ALA A 29 -2.86 -10.02 -1.58
CA ALA A 29 -4.26 -10.36 -1.37
C ALA A 29 -4.43 -11.54 -0.41
N LEU A 30 -3.48 -12.49 -0.40
CA LEU A 30 -3.50 -13.66 0.47
C LEU A 30 -3.37 -13.31 1.96
N THR A 31 -2.75 -12.20 2.30
CA THR A 31 -2.62 -11.69 3.68
C THR A 31 -3.63 -10.60 4.01
N SER A 32 -4.47 -10.19 3.06
CA SER A 32 -5.47 -9.14 3.23
C SER A 32 -6.88 -9.66 2.86
N GLY A 33 -7.44 -9.24 1.74
CA GLY A 33 -8.81 -9.52 1.38
C GLY A 33 -9.18 -11.01 1.29
N THR A 34 -8.28 -11.88 0.85
CA THR A 34 -8.52 -13.33 0.79
C THR A 34 -8.54 -13.96 2.18
N LEU A 35 -7.58 -13.56 3.05
CA LEU A 35 -7.56 -14.00 4.44
C LEU A 35 -8.77 -13.47 5.21
N GLN A 36 -9.16 -12.20 4.99
CA GLN A 36 -10.40 -11.65 5.55
C GLN A 36 -11.62 -12.46 5.15
N ALA A 37 -11.73 -12.85 3.88
CA ALA A 37 -12.86 -13.66 3.40
C ALA A 37 -12.90 -15.01 4.14
N TRP A 38 -11.77 -15.69 4.27
CA TRP A 38 -11.70 -16.96 5.01
C TRP A 38 -12.13 -16.80 6.47
N MET A 39 -11.53 -15.86 7.20
CA MET A 39 -11.91 -15.56 8.58
C MET A 39 -13.39 -15.16 8.71
N THR A 40 -13.91 -14.47 7.70
CA THR A 40 -15.32 -14.04 7.67
C THR A 40 -16.26 -15.23 7.54
N VAL A 41 -15.97 -16.17 6.65
CA VAL A 41 -16.76 -17.41 6.46
C VAL A 41 -16.72 -18.27 7.72
N GLU A 42 -15.56 -18.35 8.38
CA GLU A 42 -15.38 -19.08 9.65
C GLU A 42 -15.93 -18.35 10.89
N ASN A 43 -16.65 -17.24 10.69
CA ASN A 43 -17.28 -16.46 11.76
C ASN A 43 -16.33 -15.92 12.85
N ILE A 44 -15.08 -15.60 12.49
CA ILE A 44 -14.16 -14.86 13.37
C ILE A 44 -14.74 -13.46 13.64
N ASP A 45 -14.53 -12.93 14.85
CA ASP A 45 -15.04 -11.61 15.24
C ASP A 45 -14.42 -10.46 14.41
N LEU A 46 -15.20 -9.37 14.25
CA LEU A 46 -14.83 -8.25 13.36
C LEU A 46 -13.60 -7.49 13.87
N LYS A 47 -13.41 -7.40 15.18
CA LYS A 47 -12.20 -6.75 15.75
C LYS A 47 -10.96 -7.53 15.36
N THR A 48 -10.98 -8.84 15.54
CA THR A 48 -9.88 -9.72 15.14
C THR A 48 -9.59 -9.60 13.65
N ILE A 49 -10.62 -9.64 12.78
CA ILE A 49 -10.44 -9.42 11.33
C ILE A 49 -9.83 -8.04 11.06
N GLY A 50 -10.29 -7.00 11.77
CA GLY A 50 -9.72 -5.65 11.67
C GLY A 50 -8.25 -5.61 12.09
N PHE A 51 -7.88 -6.29 13.17
CA PHE A 51 -6.48 -6.38 13.62
C PHE A 51 -5.56 -7.04 12.59
N PHE A 52 -6.03 -7.97 11.77
CA PHE A 52 -5.22 -8.57 10.71
C PHE A 52 -4.79 -7.58 9.63
N SER A 53 -5.42 -6.40 9.51
CA SER A 53 -4.92 -5.33 8.64
C SER A 53 -3.51 -4.85 9.04
N LEU A 54 -3.16 -4.97 10.32
CA LEU A 54 -1.85 -4.59 10.85
C LEU A 54 -0.70 -5.45 10.31
N VAL A 55 -0.98 -6.62 9.75
CA VAL A 55 -0.02 -7.42 8.98
C VAL A 55 0.59 -6.59 7.85
N GLY A 56 -0.17 -5.66 7.29
CA GLY A 56 0.30 -4.71 6.27
C GLY A 56 1.39 -3.73 6.72
N GLN A 57 1.72 -3.66 8.03
CA GLN A 57 2.80 -2.79 8.54
C GLN A 57 4.15 -3.10 7.90
N ALA A 58 4.41 -4.35 7.51
CA ALA A 58 5.63 -4.71 6.81
C ALA A 58 5.83 -3.86 5.54
N TYR A 59 4.76 -3.56 4.80
CA TYR A 59 4.84 -2.70 3.61
C TYR A 59 5.06 -1.22 3.93
N VAL A 60 4.60 -0.75 5.11
CA VAL A 60 4.82 0.62 5.57
C VAL A 60 6.26 0.82 6.02
N PHE A 61 6.81 -0.14 6.78
CA PHE A 61 8.14 -0.02 7.38
C PHE A 61 9.26 -0.63 6.55
N LYS A 62 8.99 -1.10 5.33
CA LYS A 62 10.00 -1.74 4.46
C LYS A 62 11.26 -0.89 4.23
N PHE A 63 11.16 0.43 4.34
CA PHE A 63 12.30 1.33 4.25
C PHE A 63 13.34 1.15 5.38
N LEU A 64 12.96 0.59 6.54
CA LEU A 64 13.87 0.37 7.66
C LEU A 64 14.92 -0.71 7.35
N TRP A 65 14.55 -1.75 6.60
CA TRP A 65 15.47 -2.85 6.27
C TRP A 65 15.92 -2.86 4.81
N SER A 66 15.38 -1.98 3.96
CA SER A 66 15.85 -1.87 2.58
C SER A 66 17.36 -1.60 2.45
N PRO A 67 18.02 -0.81 3.34
CA PRO A 67 19.48 -0.65 3.29
C PRO A 67 20.26 -1.94 3.55
N VAL A 68 19.69 -2.87 4.33
CA VAL A 68 20.30 -4.18 4.57
C VAL A 68 20.36 -4.99 3.27
N MET A 69 19.25 -4.98 2.50
CA MET A 69 19.16 -5.68 1.22
C MET A 69 20.02 -5.05 0.12
N ASP A 70 20.28 -3.75 0.20
CA ASP A 70 21.19 -3.07 -0.71
C ASP A 70 22.66 -3.31 -0.36
N ARG A 71 22.98 -3.51 0.93
CA ARG A 71 24.35 -3.67 1.42
C ARG A 71 24.85 -5.13 1.38
N TYR A 72 23.99 -6.10 1.78
CA TYR A 72 24.37 -7.49 1.88
C TYR A 72 24.03 -8.24 0.60
N THR A 73 25.01 -8.97 0.07
CA THR A 73 24.84 -9.87 -1.07
C THR A 73 24.73 -11.30 -0.56
N PRO A 74 23.62 -12.03 -0.84
CA PRO A 74 23.53 -13.46 -0.56
C PRO A 74 24.70 -14.23 -1.22
N PRO A 75 25.16 -15.35 -0.63
CA PRO A 75 26.32 -16.08 -1.13
C PRO A 75 26.09 -16.80 -2.47
N PHE A 76 24.90 -16.68 -3.06
CA PHE A 76 24.48 -17.35 -4.29
C PHE A 76 23.73 -16.39 -5.21
N PHE A 77 23.88 -16.54 -6.50
CA PHE A 77 23.16 -15.86 -7.59
C PHE A 77 23.26 -14.32 -7.65
N GLY A 78 24.22 -13.69 -6.96
CA GLY A 78 24.40 -12.25 -6.94
C GLY A 78 23.44 -11.50 -5.98
N ARG A 79 23.51 -10.16 -6.00
CA ARG A 79 22.78 -9.33 -5.00
C ARG A 79 21.28 -9.34 -5.23
N ARG A 80 20.83 -9.01 -6.43
CA ARG A 80 19.40 -8.85 -6.72
C ARG A 80 18.69 -10.21 -6.84
N ARG A 81 19.23 -11.11 -7.64
CA ARG A 81 18.65 -12.44 -7.84
C ARG A 81 18.68 -13.28 -6.56
N GLY A 82 19.79 -13.23 -5.81
CA GLY A 82 19.93 -13.95 -4.55
C GLY A 82 18.84 -13.56 -3.53
N TRP A 83 18.59 -12.25 -3.34
CA TRP A 83 17.51 -11.80 -2.46
C TRP A 83 16.12 -12.15 -3.01
N LEU A 84 15.87 -12.01 -4.34
CA LEU A 84 14.60 -12.42 -4.94
C LEU A 84 14.33 -13.90 -4.71
N LEU A 85 15.31 -14.78 -4.95
CA LEU A 85 15.18 -16.22 -4.72
C LEU A 85 14.90 -16.54 -3.25
N THR A 86 15.66 -15.93 -2.33
CA THR A 86 15.47 -16.14 -0.88
C THR A 86 14.04 -15.77 -0.46
N THR A 87 13.58 -14.59 -0.84
CA THR A 87 12.23 -14.13 -0.47
C THR A 87 11.14 -14.97 -1.12
N GLN A 88 11.29 -15.39 -2.37
CA GLN A 88 10.33 -16.23 -3.09
C GLN A 88 10.22 -17.65 -2.50
N ILE A 89 11.34 -18.26 -2.11
CA ILE A 89 11.35 -19.57 -1.46
C ILE A 89 10.66 -19.48 -0.09
N LEU A 90 10.98 -18.45 0.70
CA LEU A 90 10.32 -18.22 1.98
C LEU A 90 8.81 -17.97 1.81
N LEU A 91 8.41 -17.21 0.79
CA LEU A 91 7.00 -16.99 0.45
C LEU A 91 6.30 -18.29 0.08
N LEU A 92 6.91 -19.12 -0.76
CA LEU A 92 6.36 -20.43 -1.12
C LEU A 92 6.10 -21.28 0.13
N ILE A 93 7.09 -21.39 1.02
CA ILE A 93 6.98 -22.18 2.26
C ILE A 93 5.90 -21.58 3.19
N ALA A 94 5.89 -20.26 3.39
CA ALA A 94 4.95 -19.63 4.29
C ALA A 94 3.50 -19.66 3.77
N ILE A 95 3.28 -19.46 2.45
CA ILE A 95 1.96 -19.56 1.84
C ILE A 95 1.46 -21.02 1.88
N ALA A 96 2.33 -21.99 1.59
CA ALA A 96 1.98 -23.41 1.76
C ALA A 96 1.63 -23.74 3.22
N GLY A 97 2.37 -23.16 4.17
CA GLY A 97 2.11 -23.28 5.61
C GLY A 97 0.72 -22.81 6.02
N MET A 98 0.22 -21.72 5.41
CA MET A 98 -1.16 -21.25 5.66
C MET A 98 -2.21 -22.32 5.30
N GLY A 99 -1.96 -23.14 4.28
CA GLY A 99 -2.86 -24.24 3.87
C GLY A 99 -2.95 -25.40 4.86
N PHE A 100 -2.13 -25.44 5.92
CA PHE A 100 -2.24 -26.43 6.99
C PHE A 100 -2.97 -25.91 8.24
N LEU A 101 -3.38 -24.66 8.24
CA LEU A 101 -3.98 -24.00 9.41
C LEU A 101 -5.50 -23.84 9.25
N GLU A 102 -6.16 -23.70 10.40
CA GLU A 102 -7.58 -23.39 10.53
C GLU A 102 -7.79 -22.12 11.36
N PRO A 103 -8.58 -21.15 10.89
CA PRO A 103 -8.79 -19.87 11.59
C PRO A 103 -9.40 -20.04 12.98
N THR A 104 -10.29 -21.04 13.15
CA THR A 104 -11.03 -21.28 14.40
C THR A 104 -10.16 -21.81 15.53
N SER A 105 -9.14 -22.61 15.22
CA SER A 105 -8.32 -23.30 16.23
C SER A 105 -6.87 -22.79 16.30
N GLN A 106 -6.35 -22.23 15.21
CA GLN A 106 -4.93 -21.92 15.04
C GLN A 106 -4.67 -20.46 14.63
N LEU A 107 -5.54 -19.54 15.06
CA LEU A 107 -5.51 -18.13 14.69
C LEU A 107 -4.14 -17.46 14.95
N ARG A 108 -3.46 -17.82 16.06
CA ARG A 108 -2.14 -17.27 16.41
C ARG A 108 -1.07 -17.63 15.38
N TRP A 109 -1.02 -18.90 14.97
CA TRP A 109 -0.09 -19.38 13.94
C TRP A 109 -0.37 -18.75 12.60
N MET A 110 -1.65 -18.58 12.25
CA MET A 110 -2.10 -17.90 11.05
C MET A 110 -1.65 -16.43 11.04
N ALA A 111 -1.76 -15.71 12.15
CA ALA A 111 -1.25 -14.35 12.29
C ALA A 111 0.27 -14.29 12.11
N GLY A 112 1.01 -15.22 12.74
CA GLY A 112 2.45 -15.32 12.59
C GLY A 112 2.89 -15.54 11.13
N LEU A 113 2.27 -16.51 10.45
CA LEU A 113 2.56 -16.78 9.04
C LEU A 113 2.15 -15.59 8.13
N ALA A 114 1.03 -14.94 8.40
CA ALA A 114 0.60 -13.76 7.65
C ALA A 114 1.64 -12.61 7.76
N VAL A 115 2.21 -12.38 8.95
CA VAL A 115 3.30 -11.40 9.14
C VAL A 115 4.57 -11.82 8.38
N ILE A 116 4.95 -13.11 8.43
CA ILE A 116 6.11 -13.61 7.67
C ILE A 116 5.88 -13.43 6.16
N ILE A 117 4.70 -13.79 5.65
CA ILE A 117 4.35 -13.58 4.24
C ILE A 117 4.43 -12.10 3.86
N ALA A 118 3.87 -11.20 4.67
CA ALA A 118 3.89 -9.77 4.40
C ALA A 118 5.32 -9.20 4.45
N PHE A 119 6.15 -9.64 5.40
CA PHE A 119 7.55 -9.23 5.50
C PHE A 119 8.37 -9.70 4.28
N CYS A 120 8.24 -10.98 3.90
CA CYS A 120 8.93 -11.53 2.73
C CYS A 120 8.45 -10.87 1.43
N SER A 121 7.15 -10.61 1.30
CA SER A 121 6.57 -9.91 0.15
C SER A 121 7.06 -8.47 0.05
N ALA A 122 7.03 -7.70 1.15
CA ALA A 122 7.57 -6.34 1.19
C ALA A 122 9.06 -6.31 0.87
N SER A 123 9.81 -7.31 1.31
CA SER A 123 11.22 -7.50 1.01
C SER A 123 11.44 -7.82 -0.47
N GLN A 124 10.62 -8.71 -1.04
CA GLN A 124 10.65 -9.00 -2.48
C GLN A 124 10.37 -7.74 -3.31
N ASP A 125 9.39 -6.91 -2.91
CA ASP A 125 9.05 -5.66 -3.59
C ASP A 125 10.25 -4.70 -3.64
N ILE A 126 10.98 -4.53 -2.51
CA ILE A 126 12.18 -3.68 -2.46
C ILE A 126 13.19 -4.14 -3.52
N VAL A 127 13.48 -5.42 -3.54
CA VAL A 127 14.52 -5.98 -4.43
C VAL A 127 14.06 -5.96 -5.89
N PHE A 128 12.79 -6.28 -6.15
CA PHE A 128 12.22 -6.26 -7.49
C PHE A 128 12.20 -4.83 -8.08
N ASP A 129 11.81 -3.83 -7.27
CA ASP A 129 11.82 -2.43 -7.68
C ASP A 129 13.24 -1.94 -8.01
N ALA A 130 14.23 -2.36 -7.22
CA ALA A 130 15.63 -2.07 -7.48
C ALA A 130 16.13 -2.81 -8.73
N TRP A 131 15.86 -4.12 -8.85
CA TRP A 131 16.28 -4.93 -9.98
C TRP A 131 15.77 -4.38 -11.32
N LYS A 132 14.48 -4.05 -11.41
CA LYS A 132 13.91 -3.49 -12.65
C LYS A 132 14.53 -2.13 -13.01
N THR A 133 14.90 -1.32 -12.01
CA THR A 133 15.55 -0.03 -12.22
C THR A 133 16.99 -0.21 -12.72
N ASP A 134 17.69 -1.23 -12.20
CA ASP A 134 19.08 -1.51 -12.54
C ASP A 134 19.21 -2.18 -13.91
N VAL A 135 18.26 -3.06 -14.29
CA VAL A 135 18.29 -3.84 -15.55
C VAL A 135 17.72 -3.07 -16.75
N LEU A 136 16.81 -2.11 -16.51
CA LEU A 136 16.13 -1.39 -17.59
C LEU A 136 16.87 -0.11 -17.97
N PRO A 137 17.27 0.05 -19.27
CA PRO A 137 17.72 1.32 -19.78
C PRO A 137 16.70 2.43 -19.56
N ALA A 138 17.11 3.67 -19.42
CA ALA A 138 16.24 4.80 -19.15
C ALA A 138 15.06 4.92 -20.15
N GLU A 139 15.30 4.58 -21.40
CA GLU A 139 14.29 4.61 -22.48
C GLU A 139 13.22 3.51 -22.34
N GLU A 140 13.54 2.38 -21.72
CA GLU A 140 12.67 1.22 -21.54
C GLU A 140 11.94 1.22 -20.18
N ARG A 141 12.33 2.07 -19.24
CA ARG A 141 11.77 2.11 -17.87
C ARG A 141 10.26 2.30 -17.84
N GLY A 142 9.74 3.18 -18.69
CA GLY A 142 8.29 3.43 -18.74
C GLY A 142 7.49 2.19 -19.15
N THR A 143 7.93 1.50 -20.21
CA THR A 143 7.25 0.28 -20.70
C THR A 143 7.49 -0.89 -19.74
N GLY A 144 8.71 -1.03 -19.21
CA GLY A 144 9.03 -2.05 -18.22
C GLY A 144 8.22 -1.88 -16.92
N ALA A 145 8.02 -0.64 -16.47
CA ALA A 145 7.14 -0.34 -15.34
C ALA A 145 5.69 -0.75 -15.63
N ALA A 146 5.16 -0.44 -16.83
CA ALA A 146 3.80 -0.84 -17.22
C ALA A 146 3.63 -2.36 -17.22
N ILE A 147 4.60 -3.11 -17.78
CA ILE A 147 4.58 -4.58 -17.80
C ILE A 147 4.62 -5.15 -16.37
N SER A 148 5.49 -4.61 -15.50
CA SER A 148 5.59 -5.07 -14.12
C SER A 148 4.30 -4.78 -13.32
N VAL A 149 3.67 -3.62 -13.54
CA VAL A 149 2.38 -3.27 -12.94
C VAL A 149 1.26 -4.19 -13.46
N LEU A 150 1.26 -4.52 -14.75
CA LEU A 150 0.32 -5.49 -15.31
C LEU A 150 0.49 -6.85 -14.61
N GLY A 151 1.73 -7.36 -14.49
CA GLY A 151 2.02 -8.59 -13.77
C GLY A 151 1.52 -8.55 -12.32
N TYR A 152 1.82 -7.46 -11.61
CA TYR A 152 1.35 -7.22 -10.25
C TYR A 152 -0.19 -7.30 -10.14
N ARG A 153 -0.90 -6.65 -11.06
CA ARG A 153 -2.38 -6.67 -11.10
C ARG A 153 -2.92 -8.07 -11.41
N LEU A 154 -2.27 -8.82 -12.32
CA LEU A 154 -2.64 -10.21 -12.57
C LEU A 154 -2.42 -11.09 -11.33
N GLY A 155 -1.32 -10.90 -10.59
CA GLY A 155 -1.08 -11.56 -9.31
C GLY A 155 -2.19 -11.29 -8.30
N MET A 156 -2.58 -10.02 -8.14
CA MET A 156 -3.69 -9.62 -7.26
C MET A 156 -5.04 -10.20 -7.72
N LEU A 157 -5.29 -10.27 -9.03
CA LEU A 157 -6.52 -10.86 -9.57
C LEU A 157 -6.60 -12.35 -9.25
N VAL A 158 -5.49 -13.07 -9.44
CA VAL A 158 -5.42 -14.51 -9.18
C VAL A 158 -5.57 -14.79 -7.68
N SER A 159 -4.81 -14.09 -6.83
CA SER A 159 -4.82 -14.33 -5.39
C SER A 159 -6.01 -13.71 -4.64
N GLY A 160 -6.69 -12.74 -5.25
CA GLY A 160 -7.91 -12.14 -4.71
C GLY A 160 -9.19 -12.71 -5.33
N GLY A 161 -9.36 -12.57 -6.65
CA GLY A 161 -10.59 -12.95 -7.34
C GLY A 161 -10.72 -14.46 -7.58
N LEU A 162 -9.76 -15.02 -8.34
CA LEU A 162 -9.75 -16.44 -8.66
C LEU A 162 -9.60 -17.32 -7.42
N ALA A 163 -8.76 -16.90 -6.47
CA ALA A 163 -8.55 -17.64 -5.22
C ALA A 163 -9.86 -17.78 -4.41
N LEU A 164 -10.64 -16.71 -4.26
CA LEU A 164 -11.92 -16.76 -3.56
C LEU A 164 -12.91 -17.71 -4.27
N TRP A 165 -12.99 -17.64 -5.61
CA TRP A 165 -13.87 -18.50 -6.37
C TRP A 165 -13.46 -19.98 -6.28
N LEU A 166 -12.14 -20.28 -6.33
CA LEU A 166 -11.62 -21.64 -6.17
C LEU A 166 -11.83 -22.19 -4.77
N ALA A 167 -11.65 -21.35 -3.74
CA ALA A 167 -11.87 -21.76 -2.36
C ALA A 167 -13.33 -22.09 -2.09
N ASP A 168 -14.25 -21.28 -2.62
CA ASP A 168 -15.69 -21.44 -2.42
C ASP A 168 -16.27 -22.64 -3.16
N ARG A 169 -15.81 -22.91 -4.41
CA ARG A 169 -16.45 -23.87 -5.31
C ARG A 169 -15.76 -25.24 -5.40
N TRP A 170 -14.44 -25.31 -5.28
CA TRP A 170 -13.71 -26.52 -5.70
C TRP A 170 -12.68 -27.02 -4.69
N LEU A 171 -11.78 -26.17 -4.19
CA LEU A 171 -10.58 -26.59 -3.47
C LEU A 171 -10.68 -26.45 -1.95
N GLY A 172 -11.67 -25.72 -1.46
CA GLY A 172 -11.64 -25.21 -0.08
C GLY A 172 -10.49 -24.23 0.15
N TRP A 173 -10.45 -23.65 1.33
CA TRP A 173 -9.47 -22.61 1.67
C TRP A 173 -8.05 -23.16 1.72
N GLN A 174 -7.85 -24.33 2.29
CA GLN A 174 -6.53 -24.99 2.42
C GLN A 174 -5.95 -25.34 1.05
N GLY A 175 -6.73 -26.00 0.18
CA GLY A 175 -6.32 -26.35 -1.18
C GLY A 175 -6.01 -25.14 -2.04
N MET A 176 -6.74 -24.04 -1.85
CA MET A 176 -6.49 -22.78 -2.52
C MET A 176 -5.13 -22.20 -2.12
N TYR A 177 -4.77 -22.19 -0.81
CA TYR A 177 -3.44 -21.70 -0.39
C TYR A 177 -2.31 -22.56 -0.93
N TRP A 178 -2.47 -23.89 -1.03
CA TRP A 178 -1.46 -24.75 -1.66
C TRP A 178 -1.31 -24.48 -3.14
N LEU A 179 -2.41 -24.22 -3.86
CA LEU A 179 -2.33 -23.80 -5.25
C LEU A 179 -1.60 -22.46 -5.40
N MET A 180 -1.91 -21.47 -4.55
CA MET A 180 -1.23 -20.17 -4.58
C MET A 180 0.28 -20.32 -4.29
N ALA A 181 0.66 -21.19 -3.36
CA ALA A 181 2.06 -21.53 -3.12
C ALA A 181 2.72 -22.16 -4.36
N ALA A 182 2.04 -23.09 -5.04
CA ALA A 182 2.56 -23.71 -6.25
C ALA A 182 2.78 -22.68 -7.39
N LEU A 183 1.98 -21.62 -7.47
CA LEU A 183 2.17 -20.54 -8.44
C LEU A 183 3.44 -19.70 -8.19
N MET A 184 4.08 -19.82 -7.03
CA MET A 184 5.41 -19.22 -6.81
C MET A 184 6.52 -19.99 -7.53
N LEU A 185 6.35 -21.28 -7.88
CA LEU A 185 7.37 -22.08 -8.56
C LEU A 185 7.79 -21.50 -9.93
N PRO A 186 6.87 -21.19 -10.88
CA PRO A 186 7.26 -20.52 -12.12
C PRO A 186 7.91 -19.16 -11.88
N CYS A 187 7.58 -18.46 -10.79
CA CYS A 187 8.23 -17.20 -10.45
C CYS A 187 9.68 -17.39 -10.00
N ILE A 188 9.95 -18.42 -9.20
CA ILE A 188 11.31 -18.83 -8.81
C ILE A 188 12.13 -19.20 -10.05
N ILE A 189 11.56 -19.99 -10.96
CA ILE A 189 12.18 -20.36 -12.23
C ILE A 189 12.52 -19.11 -13.05
N ALA A 190 11.59 -18.18 -13.21
CA ALA A 190 11.83 -16.92 -13.92
C ALA A 190 12.98 -16.10 -13.29
N THR A 191 13.08 -16.09 -11.95
CA THR A 191 14.18 -15.42 -11.25
C THR A 191 15.53 -16.08 -11.54
N LEU A 192 15.60 -17.39 -11.68
CA LEU A 192 16.84 -18.11 -12.06
C LEU A 192 17.36 -17.69 -13.44
N PHE A 193 16.46 -17.36 -14.37
CA PHE A 193 16.80 -16.89 -15.71
C PHE A 193 16.87 -15.36 -15.82
N ALA A 194 16.56 -14.62 -14.76
CA ALA A 194 16.65 -13.17 -14.77
C ALA A 194 18.12 -12.70 -14.89
N PRO A 195 18.41 -11.67 -15.69
CA PRO A 195 19.75 -11.11 -15.73
C PRO A 195 20.12 -10.48 -14.38
N GLU A 196 21.32 -10.76 -13.87
CA GLU A 196 21.86 -9.99 -12.74
C GLU A 196 22.38 -8.66 -13.27
N PRO A 197 22.02 -7.53 -12.66
CA PRO A 197 22.56 -6.23 -13.03
C PRO A 197 24.09 -6.21 -12.82
N ASP A 198 24.82 -5.55 -13.71
CA ASP A 198 26.24 -5.32 -13.52
C ASP A 198 26.48 -4.51 -12.22
N ASP A 199 27.55 -4.82 -11.49
CA ASP A 199 27.90 -4.22 -10.18
C ASP A 199 28.21 -2.70 -10.23
N ALA A 200 27.91 -2.04 -11.34
CA ALA A 200 28.18 -0.62 -11.58
C ALA A 200 27.31 0.34 -10.74
N VAL A 201 26.27 -0.13 -10.05
CA VAL A 201 25.45 0.73 -9.18
C VAL A 201 26.16 0.88 -7.84
N PRO A 202 26.69 2.09 -7.52
CA PRO A 202 27.40 2.28 -6.27
C PRO A 202 26.50 2.01 -5.08
N VAL A 203 26.92 1.08 -4.23
CA VAL A 203 26.26 0.81 -2.95
C VAL A 203 26.40 2.07 -2.08
N PRO A 204 25.32 2.55 -1.41
CA PRO A 204 25.42 3.66 -0.48
C PRO A 204 26.53 3.38 0.55
N LYS A 205 27.50 4.28 0.67
CA LYS A 205 28.68 4.08 1.55
C LYS A 205 28.31 4.10 3.02
N SER A 206 27.18 4.74 3.38
CA SER A 206 26.70 4.81 4.76
C SER A 206 25.16 4.80 4.83
N LEU A 207 24.60 4.35 5.96
CA LEU A 207 23.16 4.48 6.27
C LEU A 207 22.69 5.93 6.25
N GLU A 208 23.57 6.87 6.60
CA GLU A 208 23.26 8.29 6.56
C GLU A 208 22.98 8.77 5.12
N GLN A 209 23.78 8.36 4.16
CA GLN A 209 23.57 8.71 2.75
C GLN A 209 22.34 8.04 2.16
N ALA A 210 22.04 6.82 2.59
CA ALA A 210 20.93 6.03 2.02
C ALA A 210 19.57 6.43 2.57
N VAL A 211 19.48 6.89 3.83
CA VAL A 211 18.22 7.12 4.53
C VAL A 211 18.13 8.54 5.09
N VAL A 212 19.14 9.00 5.81
CA VAL A 212 19.06 10.27 6.57
C VAL A 212 19.12 11.48 5.64
N ALA A 213 19.97 11.46 4.62
CA ALA A 213 20.11 12.60 3.71
C ALA A 213 18.82 12.86 2.89
N PRO A 214 18.14 11.86 2.29
CA PRO A 214 16.85 12.06 1.64
C PRO A 214 15.74 12.54 2.56
N LEU A 215 15.71 12.05 3.82
CA LEU A 215 14.75 12.47 4.82
C LEU A 215 15.01 13.93 5.24
N ARG A 216 16.27 14.27 5.52
CA ARG A 216 16.67 15.65 5.89
C ARG A 216 16.39 16.62 4.76
N ASP A 217 16.59 16.22 3.50
CA ASP A 217 16.24 17.03 2.33
C ASP A 217 14.74 17.27 2.26
N PHE A 218 13.92 16.25 2.41
CA PHE A 218 12.46 16.39 2.37
C PHE A 218 11.92 17.21 3.53
N PHE A 219 12.23 16.84 4.76
CA PHE A 219 11.72 17.50 5.97
C PHE A 219 12.32 18.89 6.22
N GLY A 220 13.40 19.25 5.55
CA GLY A 220 13.98 20.59 5.57
C GLY A 220 13.30 21.58 4.62
N ARG A 221 12.37 21.13 3.79
CA ARG A 221 11.65 21.97 2.83
C ARG A 221 10.49 22.73 3.48
N ASN A 222 10.16 23.85 2.89
CA ASN A 222 8.98 24.62 3.34
C ASN A 222 7.70 23.81 3.10
N ASN A 223 6.77 23.81 4.06
CA ASN A 223 5.50 23.10 4.02
C ASN A 223 5.60 21.56 3.89
N ALA A 224 6.76 20.96 4.17
CA ALA A 224 6.96 19.52 4.08
C ALA A 224 6.00 18.73 4.97
N TRP A 225 5.73 19.23 6.16
CA TRP A 225 4.84 18.59 7.14
C TRP A 225 3.38 18.69 6.75
N LEU A 226 2.94 19.84 6.20
CA LEU A 226 1.59 19.98 5.65
C LEU A 226 1.36 19.05 4.45
N ILE A 227 2.36 18.92 3.59
CA ILE A 227 2.31 17.96 2.46
C ILE A 227 2.25 16.54 2.98
N LEU A 228 3.02 16.18 4.01
CA LEU A 228 2.98 14.88 4.63
C LEU A 228 1.60 14.56 5.21
N LEU A 229 1.02 15.53 5.95
CA LEU A 229 -0.32 15.41 6.50
C LEU A 229 -1.37 15.27 5.38
N LEU A 230 -1.22 16.03 4.28
CA LEU A 230 -2.07 15.91 3.10
C LEU A 230 -2.00 14.50 2.51
N ILE A 231 -0.81 13.92 2.36
CA ILE A 231 -0.62 12.55 1.83
C ILE A 231 -1.40 11.52 2.66
N VAL A 232 -1.34 11.64 3.98
CA VAL A 232 -2.05 10.71 4.89
C VAL A 232 -3.56 10.95 4.84
N LEU A 233 -4.02 12.20 5.00
CA LEU A 233 -5.44 12.53 5.10
C LEU A 233 -6.19 12.36 3.78
N TYR A 234 -5.53 12.62 2.64
CA TYR A 234 -6.15 12.49 1.32
C TYR A 234 -6.64 11.06 1.04
N LYS A 235 -5.93 10.05 1.58
CA LYS A 235 -6.28 8.64 1.43
C LYS A 235 -7.09 8.07 2.59
N LEU A 236 -7.43 8.86 3.60
CA LEU A 236 -8.07 8.37 4.82
C LEU A 236 -9.49 7.87 4.58
N GLY A 237 -10.32 8.62 3.84
CA GLY A 237 -11.69 8.20 3.52
C GLY A 237 -11.74 6.89 2.72
N ASP A 238 -10.84 6.76 1.74
CA ASP A 238 -10.63 5.55 0.95
C ASP A 238 -10.17 4.37 1.84
N ALA A 239 -9.23 4.62 2.75
CA ALA A 239 -8.75 3.61 3.69
C ALA A 239 -9.87 3.07 4.58
N PHE A 240 -10.77 3.93 5.09
CA PHE A 240 -11.94 3.50 5.84
C PHE A 240 -12.88 2.66 4.98
N ALA A 241 -13.31 3.16 3.83
CA ALA A 241 -14.25 2.47 2.95
C ALA A 241 -13.75 1.07 2.57
N MET A 242 -12.45 0.94 2.25
CA MET A 242 -11.86 -0.30 1.75
C MET A 242 -11.44 -1.28 2.85
N SER A 243 -11.30 -0.84 4.11
CA SER A 243 -10.73 -1.65 5.19
C SER A 243 -11.50 -2.94 5.46
N LEU A 244 -12.83 -2.92 5.42
CA LEU A 244 -13.72 -4.06 5.70
C LEU A 244 -14.67 -4.38 4.55
N THR A 245 -14.42 -3.92 3.32
CA THR A 245 -15.33 -4.09 2.18
C THR A 245 -15.66 -5.56 1.92
N THR A 246 -14.68 -6.46 1.94
CA THR A 246 -14.92 -7.90 1.74
C THR A 246 -15.84 -8.47 2.83
N THR A 247 -15.56 -8.16 4.09
CA THR A 247 -16.38 -8.58 5.24
C THR A 247 -17.80 -8.00 5.18
N PHE A 248 -17.93 -6.73 4.79
CA PHE A 248 -19.22 -6.07 4.60
C PHE A 248 -20.07 -6.76 3.54
N LEU A 249 -19.50 -7.03 2.36
CA LEU A 249 -20.24 -7.68 1.28
C LEU A 249 -20.69 -9.09 1.67
N ILE A 250 -19.87 -9.84 2.42
CA ILE A 250 -20.23 -11.20 2.86
C ILE A 250 -21.20 -11.18 4.06
N ARG A 251 -20.85 -10.50 5.16
CA ARG A 251 -21.66 -10.52 6.40
C ARG A 251 -22.68 -9.38 6.49
N GLY A 252 -22.33 -8.20 5.99
CA GLY A 252 -23.19 -7.02 6.09
C GLY A 252 -24.36 -7.10 5.12
N VAL A 253 -24.11 -7.50 3.88
CA VAL A 253 -25.13 -7.61 2.81
C VAL A 253 -25.56 -9.06 2.57
N GLY A 254 -24.68 -10.05 2.86
CA GLY A 254 -24.99 -11.47 2.76
C GLY A 254 -24.71 -12.10 1.39
N PHE A 255 -23.72 -11.60 0.63
CA PHE A 255 -23.28 -12.22 -0.59
C PHE A 255 -22.35 -13.41 -0.33
N ASP A 256 -22.36 -14.40 -1.22
CA ASP A 256 -21.42 -15.51 -1.17
C ASP A 256 -19.99 -15.06 -1.48
N ALA A 257 -18.99 -15.75 -0.91
CA ALA A 257 -17.58 -15.39 -1.08
C ALA A 257 -17.14 -15.46 -2.56
N GLY A 258 -17.70 -16.42 -3.33
CA GLY A 258 -17.46 -16.56 -4.76
C GLY A 258 -17.98 -15.36 -5.56
N ASP A 259 -19.20 -14.89 -5.28
CA ASP A 259 -19.78 -13.71 -5.94
C ASP A 259 -18.98 -12.44 -5.60
N VAL A 260 -18.55 -12.30 -4.35
CA VAL A 260 -17.69 -11.21 -3.91
C VAL A 260 -16.32 -11.28 -4.62
N GLY A 261 -15.78 -12.48 -4.82
CA GLY A 261 -14.55 -12.70 -5.59
C GLY A 261 -14.68 -12.21 -7.02
N VAL A 262 -15.76 -12.60 -7.71
CA VAL A 262 -15.99 -12.20 -9.10
C VAL A 262 -16.26 -10.70 -9.21
N VAL A 263 -17.18 -10.16 -8.43
CA VAL A 263 -17.60 -8.76 -8.56
C VAL A 263 -16.58 -7.83 -7.92
N ASN A 264 -16.27 -7.98 -6.64
CA ASN A 264 -15.43 -7.03 -5.93
C ASN A 264 -13.96 -7.09 -6.38
N LYS A 265 -13.44 -8.29 -6.64
CA LYS A 265 -12.02 -8.44 -6.99
C LYS A 265 -11.79 -8.34 -8.51
N THR A 266 -12.63 -8.94 -9.34
CA THR A 266 -12.43 -8.94 -10.80
C THR A 266 -12.96 -7.66 -11.43
N LEU A 267 -14.26 -7.36 -11.25
CA LEU A 267 -14.86 -6.14 -11.80
C LEU A 267 -14.24 -4.88 -11.18
N GLY A 268 -13.99 -4.89 -9.86
CA GLY A 268 -13.31 -3.80 -9.17
C GLY A 268 -11.91 -3.53 -9.72
N LEU A 269 -11.12 -4.57 -10.03
CA LEU A 269 -9.80 -4.40 -10.64
C LEU A 269 -9.89 -3.79 -12.04
N ILE A 270 -10.81 -4.29 -12.88
CA ILE A 270 -11.04 -3.74 -14.22
C ILE A 270 -11.43 -2.26 -14.12
N ALA A 271 -12.37 -1.93 -13.22
CA ALA A 271 -12.79 -0.56 -12.98
C ALA A 271 -11.63 0.35 -12.52
N THR A 272 -10.76 -0.16 -11.62
CA THR A 272 -9.57 0.58 -11.17
C THR A 272 -8.62 0.88 -12.32
N ILE A 273 -8.37 -0.09 -13.21
CA ILE A 273 -7.50 0.09 -14.39
C ILE A 273 -8.12 1.14 -15.33
N LEU A 274 -9.40 1.01 -15.64
CA LEU A 274 -10.12 1.98 -16.48
C LEU A 274 -10.09 3.38 -15.85
N GLY A 275 -10.29 3.47 -14.54
CA GLY A 275 -10.21 4.72 -13.78
C GLY A 275 -8.83 5.35 -13.86
N ALA A 276 -7.77 4.58 -13.66
CA ALA A 276 -6.40 5.09 -13.76
C ALA A 276 -6.05 5.60 -15.16
N LEU A 277 -6.46 4.86 -16.21
CA LEU A 277 -6.25 5.28 -17.60
C LEU A 277 -7.05 6.55 -17.93
N TYR A 278 -8.33 6.58 -17.57
CA TYR A 278 -9.18 7.75 -17.80
C TYR A 278 -8.72 8.97 -17.01
N GLY A 279 -8.34 8.77 -15.74
CA GLY A 279 -7.74 9.81 -14.91
C GLY A 279 -6.45 10.37 -15.52
N GLY A 280 -5.56 9.48 -16.03
CA GLY A 280 -4.34 9.87 -16.73
C GLY A 280 -4.61 10.75 -17.97
N VAL A 281 -5.63 10.42 -18.75
CA VAL A 281 -6.04 11.22 -19.93
C VAL A 281 -6.58 12.59 -19.50
N LEU A 282 -7.44 12.63 -18.45
CA LEU A 282 -7.97 13.89 -17.93
C LEU A 282 -6.89 14.81 -17.37
N MET A 283 -5.87 14.25 -16.74
CA MET A 283 -4.73 15.00 -16.19
C MET A 283 -3.88 15.69 -17.26
N GLN A 284 -4.00 15.33 -18.54
CA GLN A 284 -3.39 16.12 -19.64
C GLN A 284 -4.04 17.50 -19.82
N ARG A 285 -5.28 17.65 -19.34
CA ARG A 285 -6.06 18.91 -19.46
C ARG A 285 -6.26 19.62 -18.11
N LEU A 286 -6.06 18.92 -17.00
CA LEU A 286 -6.25 19.45 -15.66
C LEU A 286 -4.89 19.72 -15.01
N THR A 287 -4.81 20.78 -14.19
CA THR A 287 -3.66 20.95 -13.29
C THR A 287 -3.69 19.86 -12.23
N LEU A 288 -2.54 19.50 -11.66
CA LEU A 288 -2.44 18.49 -10.60
C LEU A 288 -3.40 18.78 -9.43
N PHE A 289 -3.47 20.05 -9.00
CA PHE A 289 -4.39 20.47 -7.95
C PHE A 289 -5.86 20.18 -8.31
N ARG A 290 -6.29 20.59 -9.51
CA ARG A 290 -7.68 20.36 -9.95
C ARG A 290 -7.98 18.87 -10.11
N ALA A 291 -7.03 18.09 -10.62
CA ALA A 291 -7.19 16.64 -10.74
C ALA A 291 -7.36 15.99 -9.36
N LEU A 292 -6.50 16.34 -8.39
CA LEU A 292 -6.62 15.84 -7.01
C LEU A 292 -7.95 16.24 -6.37
N LEU A 293 -8.39 17.49 -6.56
CA LEU A 293 -9.64 17.98 -5.97
C LEU A 293 -10.86 17.26 -6.57
N ILE A 294 -10.98 17.22 -7.90
CA ILE A 294 -12.11 16.59 -8.60
C ILE A 294 -12.15 15.09 -8.31
N PHE A 295 -11.00 14.40 -8.46
CA PHE A 295 -10.95 12.95 -8.25
C PHE A 295 -11.12 12.57 -6.77
N GLY A 296 -10.63 13.41 -5.85
CA GLY A 296 -10.85 13.22 -4.42
C GLY A 296 -12.32 13.39 -4.02
N ILE A 297 -13.03 14.38 -4.58
CA ILE A 297 -14.48 14.56 -4.38
C ILE A 297 -15.25 13.36 -4.96
N LEU A 298 -14.93 12.93 -6.18
CA LEU A 298 -15.58 11.77 -6.81
C LEU A 298 -15.35 10.49 -5.99
N GLN A 299 -14.14 10.29 -5.48
CA GLN A 299 -13.80 9.14 -4.66
C GLN A 299 -14.53 9.17 -3.30
N GLY A 300 -14.56 10.32 -2.62
CA GLY A 300 -15.33 10.46 -1.38
C GLY A 300 -16.83 10.25 -1.60
N ALA A 301 -17.38 10.78 -2.69
CA ALA A 301 -18.79 10.60 -3.05
C ALA A 301 -19.12 9.14 -3.44
N SER A 302 -18.19 8.41 -4.08
CA SER A 302 -18.42 7.01 -4.46
C SER A 302 -18.58 6.07 -3.26
N ASN A 303 -18.00 6.42 -2.08
CA ASN A 303 -18.21 5.68 -0.84
C ASN A 303 -19.69 5.63 -0.42
N ALA A 304 -20.50 6.62 -0.86
CA ALA A 304 -21.95 6.59 -0.66
C ALA A 304 -22.64 5.39 -1.35
N GLY A 305 -22.02 4.78 -2.35
CA GLY A 305 -22.48 3.55 -2.99
C GLY A 305 -22.52 2.37 -1.99
N TYR A 306 -21.52 2.22 -1.14
CA TYR A 306 -21.51 1.21 -0.09
C TYR A 306 -22.49 1.54 1.05
N TRP A 307 -22.64 2.82 1.39
CA TRP A 307 -23.70 3.24 2.31
C TRP A 307 -25.08 2.86 1.77
N LEU A 308 -25.36 3.10 0.48
CA LEU A 308 -26.62 2.72 -0.14
C LEU A 308 -26.84 1.20 -0.09
N LEU A 309 -25.80 0.40 -0.36
CA LEU A 309 -25.86 -1.06 -0.23
C LEU A 309 -26.17 -1.52 1.21
N SER A 310 -25.78 -0.76 2.23
CA SER A 310 -26.04 -1.11 3.64
C SER A 310 -27.48 -0.88 4.08
N VAL A 311 -28.26 -0.09 3.31
CA VAL A 311 -29.66 0.28 3.64
C VAL A 311 -30.67 -0.25 2.60
N THR A 312 -30.21 -0.90 1.53
CA THR A 312 -31.06 -1.50 0.49
C THR A 312 -31.00 -3.01 0.52
N ASP A 313 -31.99 -3.66 -0.13
CA ASP A 313 -32.00 -5.10 -0.27
C ASP A 313 -30.82 -5.64 -1.11
N LYS A 314 -30.46 -6.90 -0.86
CA LYS A 314 -29.39 -7.61 -1.57
C LYS A 314 -29.74 -7.76 -3.05
N HIS A 315 -29.00 -7.05 -3.92
CA HIS A 315 -29.05 -7.20 -5.36
C HIS A 315 -27.65 -7.21 -5.96
N LEU A 316 -27.35 -8.22 -6.80
CA LEU A 316 -26.03 -8.38 -7.43
C LEU A 316 -25.66 -7.17 -8.29
N TYR A 317 -26.61 -6.59 -9.02
CA TYR A 317 -26.37 -5.41 -9.85
C TYR A 317 -26.06 -4.16 -9.03
N SER A 318 -26.67 -4.00 -7.86
CA SER A 318 -26.36 -2.88 -6.94
C SER A 318 -24.94 -3.02 -6.39
N MET A 319 -24.53 -4.24 -6.02
CA MET A 319 -23.14 -4.52 -5.62
C MET A 319 -22.16 -4.21 -6.77
N ALA A 320 -22.46 -4.71 -7.97
CA ALA A 320 -21.61 -4.47 -9.14
C ALA A 320 -21.46 -2.98 -9.47
N ALA A 321 -22.56 -2.21 -9.38
CA ALA A 321 -22.53 -0.77 -9.61
C ALA A 321 -21.70 -0.04 -8.53
N ALA A 322 -21.93 -0.31 -7.24
CA ALA A 322 -21.19 0.31 -6.15
C ALA A 322 -19.69 0.01 -6.26
N VAL A 323 -19.32 -1.25 -6.47
CA VAL A 323 -17.93 -1.70 -6.66
C VAL A 323 -17.30 -1.05 -7.89
N PHE A 324 -18.03 -0.99 -9.02
CA PHE A 324 -17.51 -0.41 -10.25
C PHE A 324 -17.21 1.09 -10.08
N PHE A 325 -18.17 1.87 -9.60
CA PHE A 325 -17.99 3.33 -9.45
C PHE A 325 -16.96 3.68 -8.41
N GLU A 326 -16.92 2.99 -7.26
CA GLU A 326 -15.91 3.22 -6.24
C GLU A 326 -14.50 2.93 -6.77
N ASN A 327 -14.28 1.78 -7.40
CA ASN A 327 -12.97 1.42 -7.93
C ASN A 327 -12.57 2.27 -9.13
N LEU A 328 -13.51 2.72 -9.97
CA LEU A 328 -13.25 3.66 -11.05
C LEU A 328 -12.73 4.99 -10.50
N CYS A 329 -13.45 5.57 -9.53
CA CYS A 329 -13.06 6.82 -8.88
C CYS A 329 -11.75 6.65 -8.10
N GLY A 330 -11.57 5.52 -7.41
CA GLY A 330 -10.34 5.15 -6.72
C GLY A 330 -9.13 5.03 -7.66
N GLY A 331 -9.33 4.49 -8.86
CA GLY A 331 -8.32 4.43 -9.93
C GLY A 331 -7.89 5.83 -10.40
N MET A 332 -8.86 6.71 -10.67
CA MET A 332 -8.60 8.12 -11.05
C MET A 332 -7.85 8.85 -9.94
N GLY A 333 -8.33 8.75 -8.68
CA GLY A 333 -7.71 9.36 -7.51
C GLY A 333 -6.28 8.85 -7.29
N THR A 334 -6.05 7.56 -7.50
CA THR A 334 -4.71 6.95 -7.38
C THR A 334 -3.75 7.46 -8.45
N ALA A 335 -4.20 7.64 -9.70
CA ALA A 335 -3.36 8.20 -10.76
C ALA A 335 -2.89 9.63 -10.42
N ALA A 336 -3.80 10.50 -9.96
CA ALA A 336 -3.46 11.85 -9.54
C ALA A 336 -2.56 11.86 -8.29
N PHE A 337 -2.83 10.98 -7.34
CA PHE A 337 -2.05 10.86 -6.12
C PHE A 337 -0.60 10.39 -6.39
N VAL A 338 -0.42 9.40 -7.26
CA VAL A 338 0.92 8.95 -7.67
C VAL A 338 1.67 10.10 -8.38
N ALA A 339 0.99 10.87 -9.22
CA ALA A 339 1.59 12.05 -9.87
C ALA A 339 2.00 13.12 -8.83
N LEU A 340 1.20 13.31 -7.76
CA LEU A 340 1.59 14.15 -6.64
C LEU A 340 2.88 13.66 -5.98
N LEU A 341 2.95 12.37 -5.62
CA LEU A 341 4.14 11.80 -5.00
C LEU A 341 5.39 11.99 -5.89
N MET A 342 5.26 11.73 -7.20
CA MET A 342 6.35 11.92 -8.15
C MET A 342 6.81 13.39 -8.23
N THR A 343 5.87 14.33 -8.23
CA THR A 343 6.16 15.78 -8.28
C THR A 343 6.89 16.27 -7.03
N LEU A 344 6.65 15.63 -5.89
CA LEU A 344 7.28 15.98 -4.60
C LEU A 344 8.71 15.42 -4.46
N CYS A 345 9.12 14.46 -5.31
CA CYS A 345 10.43 13.84 -5.21
C CYS A 345 11.53 14.70 -5.85
N ASN A 346 12.66 14.86 -5.13
CA ASN A 346 13.87 15.41 -5.69
C ASN A 346 14.53 14.39 -6.63
N LYS A 347 14.94 14.82 -7.82
CA LYS A 347 15.58 13.95 -8.83
C LYS A 347 16.83 13.21 -8.29
N SER A 348 17.56 13.83 -7.34
CA SER A 348 18.75 13.21 -6.72
C SER A 348 18.42 12.09 -5.73
N PHE A 349 17.19 12.06 -5.17
CA PHE A 349 16.74 11.13 -4.14
C PHE A 349 15.39 10.50 -4.46
N SER A 350 15.01 10.49 -5.74
CA SER A 350 13.64 10.16 -6.17
C SER A 350 13.17 8.79 -5.69
N ALA A 351 14.01 7.76 -5.76
CA ALA A 351 13.64 6.41 -5.33
C ALA A 351 13.34 6.34 -3.84
N THR A 352 14.23 6.87 -2.99
CA THR A 352 14.07 6.84 -1.53
C THR A 352 12.91 7.73 -1.07
N GLN A 353 12.79 8.94 -1.63
CA GLN A 353 11.70 9.84 -1.27
C GLN A 353 10.34 9.31 -1.74
N PHE A 354 10.24 8.74 -2.94
CA PHE A 354 9.02 8.11 -3.41
C PHE A 354 8.63 6.91 -2.54
N ALA A 355 9.59 6.06 -2.19
CA ALA A 355 9.35 4.93 -1.30
C ALA A 355 8.84 5.39 0.08
N LEU A 356 9.43 6.44 0.65
CA LEU A 356 8.99 7.04 1.91
C LEU A 356 7.55 7.57 1.80
N LEU A 357 7.27 8.42 0.82
CA LEU A 357 5.97 9.05 0.66
C LEU A 357 4.87 8.01 0.36
N SER A 358 5.17 6.99 -0.44
CA SER A 358 4.25 5.89 -0.71
C SER A 358 4.01 5.02 0.51
N ALA A 359 5.04 4.76 1.33
CA ALA A 359 4.92 4.05 2.59
C ALA A 359 4.02 4.81 3.57
N LEU A 360 4.22 6.13 3.69
CA LEU A 360 3.39 6.99 4.54
C LEU A 360 1.92 7.03 4.09
N SER A 361 1.66 6.98 2.79
CA SER A 361 0.30 6.89 2.26
C SER A 361 -0.41 5.57 2.63
N ALA A 362 0.36 4.51 2.89
CA ALA A 362 -0.18 3.22 3.32
C ALA A 362 -0.57 3.17 4.81
N ILE A 363 -0.14 4.14 5.62
CA ILE A 363 -0.44 4.21 7.06
C ILE A 363 -1.95 4.16 7.29
N GLY A 364 -2.73 5.01 6.61
CA GLY A 364 -4.19 5.01 6.74
C GLY A 364 -4.78 3.62 6.51
N ARG A 365 -4.38 2.96 5.43
CA ARG A 365 -4.89 1.62 5.06
C ARG A 365 -4.57 0.53 6.10
N VAL A 366 -3.44 0.62 6.78
CA VAL A 366 -3.02 -0.38 7.77
C VAL A 366 -3.66 -0.14 9.13
N TYR A 367 -3.64 1.12 9.61
CA TYR A 367 -4.07 1.43 10.98
C TYR A 367 -5.56 1.69 11.13
N VAL A 368 -6.29 1.92 10.03
CA VAL A 368 -7.74 2.10 10.06
C VAL A 368 -8.49 0.80 10.39
N GLY A 369 -7.95 -0.38 10.04
CA GLY A 369 -8.66 -1.66 10.20
C GLY A 369 -9.19 -1.94 11.61
N PRO A 370 -8.38 -1.86 12.69
CA PRO A 370 -8.87 -2.05 14.07
C PRO A 370 -9.95 -1.04 14.45
N ILE A 371 -9.78 0.23 14.05
CA ILE A 371 -10.76 1.29 14.31
C ILE A 371 -12.05 1.00 13.56
N ALA A 372 -11.96 0.54 12.31
CA ALA A 372 -13.12 0.16 11.50
C ALA A 372 -13.88 -1.02 12.11
N GLY A 373 -13.19 -2.05 12.58
CA GLY A 373 -13.80 -3.20 13.24
C GLY A 373 -14.57 -2.80 14.49
N TRP A 374 -13.95 -2.01 15.38
CA TRP A 374 -14.61 -1.47 16.57
C TRP A 374 -15.81 -0.58 16.21
N PHE A 375 -15.67 0.28 15.20
CA PHE A 375 -16.74 1.19 14.77
C PHE A 375 -17.96 0.43 14.27
N VAL A 376 -17.76 -0.58 13.42
CA VAL A 376 -18.85 -1.39 12.85
C VAL A 376 -19.56 -2.18 13.94
N GLU A 377 -18.85 -2.77 14.90
CA GLU A 377 -19.46 -3.47 16.03
C GLU A 377 -20.30 -2.53 16.93
N SER A 378 -19.84 -1.28 17.11
CA SER A 378 -20.51 -0.32 17.98
C SER A 378 -21.71 0.38 17.32
N TRP A 379 -21.60 0.73 16.03
CA TRP A 379 -22.55 1.62 15.34
C TRP A 379 -23.10 1.06 14.02
N GLY A 380 -22.69 -0.13 13.62
CA GLY A 380 -23.18 -0.82 12.43
C GLY A 380 -22.60 -0.32 11.11
N TRP A 381 -22.91 -1.05 10.04
CA TRP A 381 -22.34 -0.84 8.70
C TRP A 381 -22.77 0.48 8.05
N SER A 382 -24.06 0.87 8.20
CA SER A 382 -24.59 2.08 7.57
C SER A 382 -23.88 3.35 8.09
N THR A 383 -23.75 3.46 9.43
CA THR A 383 -23.05 4.58 10.06
C THR A 383 -21.57 4.60 9.71
N PHE A 384 -20.95 3.43 9.59
CA PHE A 384 -19.55 3.30 9.20
C PHE A 384 -19.28 3.84 7.78
N TYR A 385 -20.10 3.47 6.80
CA TYR A 385 -19.89 3.96 5.43
C TYR A 385 -20.25 5.44 5.28
N LEU A 386 -21.24 5.95 6.01
CA LEU A 386 -21.50 7.38 6.09
C LEU A 386 -20.29 8.14 6.66
N PHE A 387 -19.69 7.60 7.73
CA PHE A 387 -18.45 8.17 8.30
C PHE A 387 -17.29 8.15 7.30
N SER A 388 -17.15 7.13 6.46
CA SER A 388 -16.08 7.07 5.44
C SER A 388 -16.17 8.21 4.43
N VAL A 389 -17.39 8.66 4.08
CA VAL A 389 -17.60 9.85 3.23
C VAL A 389 -17.11 11.11 3.95
N ILE A 390 -17.44 11.27 5.23
CA ILE A 390 -17.03 12.43 6.06
C ILE A 390 -15.52 12.42 6.26
N ALA A 391 -14.90 11.26 6.43
CA ALA A 391 -13.46 11.10 6.62
C ALA A 391 -12.61 11.55 5.41
N ALA A 392 -13.20 11.70 4.22
CA ALA A 392 -12.52 12.27 3.06
C ALA A 392 -12.41 13.81 3.12
N VAL A 393 -13.29 14.48 3.85
CA VAL A 393 -13.39 15.95 3.89
C VAL A 393 -12.11 16.62 4.42
N PRO A 394 -11.48 16.18 5.55
CA PRO A 394 -10.27 16.82 6.04
C PRO A 394 -9.13 16.84 5.01
N GLY A 395 -8.95 15.76 4.25
CA GLY A 395 -7.95 15.69 3.18
C GLY A 395 -8.21 16.69 2.06
N LEU A 396 -9.47 16.86 1.65
CA LEU A 396 -9.87 17.84 0.63
C LEU A 396 -9.72 19.28 1.12
N LEU A 397 -10.08 19.57 2.37
CA LEU A 397 -9.85 20.89 2.96
C LEU A 397 -8.37 21.24 3.04
N LEU A 398 -7.54 20.29 3.45
CA LEU A 398 -6.09 20.50 3.50
C LEU A 398 -5.49 20.67 2.10
N LEU A 399 -6.04 20.00 1.09
CA LEU A 399 -5.65 20.19 -0.30
C LEU A 399 -5.87 21.63 -0.76
N LEU A 400 -7.00 22.27 -0.37
CA LEU A 400 -7.27 23.67 -0.66
C LEU A 400 -6.23 24.60 -0.01
N VAL A 401 -5.82 24.31 1.22
CA VAL A 401 -4.77 25.08 1.90
C VAL A 401 -3.41 24.94 1.21
N CYS A 402 -3.14 23.77 0.60
CA CYS A 402 -1.87 23.48 -0.06
C CYS A 402 -1.83 23.92 -1.55
N GLU A 403 -2.85 24.57 -2.09
CA GLU A 403 -2.95 24.93 -3.52
C GLU A 403 -1.72 25.71 -4.02
N GLU A 404 -1.34 26.79 -3.34
CA GLU A 404 -0.18 27.60 -3.72
C GLU A 404 1.13 26.81 -3.68
N THR A 405 1.29 25.96 -2.65
CA THR A 405 2.47 25.10 -2.48
C THR A 405 2.60 24.09 -3.62
N LEU A 406 1.48 23.47 -4.01
CA LEU A 406 1.46 22.52 -5.12
C LEU A 406 1.72 23.20 -6.46
N ALA A 407 1.14 24.37 -6.70
CA ALA A 407 1.38 25.17 -7.91
C ALA A 407 2.87 25.58 -8.02
N TYR A 408 3.48 25.97 -6.90
CA TYR A 408 4.92 26.28 -6.85
C TYR A 408 5.79 25.04 -7.14
N THR A 409 5.46 23.91 -6.52
CA THR A 409 6.19 22.65 -6.71
C THR A 409 6.17 22.17 -8.16
N GLN A 410 5.03 22.34 -8.86
CA GLN A 410 4.94 22.03 -10.28
C GLN A 410 5.84 22.90 -11.17
N ARG A 411 6.00 24.20 -10.81
CA ARG A 411 6.84 25.14 -11.57
C ARG A 411 8.33 24.92 -11.36
N THR A 412 8.73 24.35 -10.23
CA THR A 412 10.12 24.22 -9.79
C THR A 412 10.65 22.78 -9.82
N ASP A 413 9.98 21.87 -10.54
CA ASP A 413 10.38 20.44 -10.60
C ASP A 413 10.60 19.80 -9.22
N GLY A 414 9.72 20.09 -8.27
CA GLY A 414 9.76 19.50 -6.93
C GLY A 414 10.69 20.23 -5.94
N PHE A 415 11.32 21.32 -6.34
CA PHE A 415 12.23 22.07 -5.47
C PHE A 415 11.46 23.09 -4.61
N LEU A 416 11.24 22.75 -3.35
CA LEU A 416 10.73 23.68 -2.36
C LEU A 416 11.90 24.36 -1.63
N PRO A 417 11.84 25.68 -1.37
CA PRO A 417 12.89 26.36 -0.60
C PRO A 417 12.99 25.78 0.82
N ARG A 418 14.16 25.86 1.43
CA ARG A 418 14.35 25.43 2.81
C ARG A 418 13.52 26.30 3.76
N SER A 419 12.86 25.65 4.71
CA SER A 419 12.09 26.34 5.73
C SER A 419 12.99 27.15 6.66
N ARG A 420 12.55 28.37 7.02
CA ARG A 420 13.18 29.17 8.10
C ARG A 420 13.11 28.48 9.46
N TYR A 421 12.18 27.54 9.63
CA TYR A 421 11.93 26.79 10.87
C TYR A 421 12.58 25.40 10.89
N ALA A 422 13.56 25.13 10.00
CA ALA A 422 14.21 23.81 9.90
C ALA A 422 14.74 23.26 11.25
N GLY A 423 15.17 24.16 12.15
CA GLY A 423 15.58 23.79 13.52
C GLY A 423 14.42 23.32 14.41
N ALA A 424 13.24 23.95 14.30
CA ALA A 424 12.05 23.58 15.09
C ALA A 424 11.45 22.23 14.66
N TYR A 425 11.66 21.82 13.42
CA TYR A 425 11.19 20.52 12.93
C TYR A 425 11.97 19.33 13.50
N GLN A 426 13.12 19.55 14.14
CA GLN A 426 13.87 18.44 14.74
C GLN A 426 13.05 17.71 15.81
N LEU A 427 12.23 18.43 16.58
CA LEU A 427 11.36 17.80 17.57
C LEU A 427 10.27 16.96 16.87
N ALA A 428 9.60 17.51 15.86
CA ALA A 428 8.58 16.80 15.08
C ALA A 428 9.16 15.53 14.42
N LEU A 429 10.37 15.62 13.85
CA LEU A 429 11.06 14.48 13.25
C LEU A 429 11.45 13.42 14.29
N ARG A 430 11.93 13.84 15.46
CA ARG A 430 12.27 12.92 16.57
C ARG A 430 11.04 12.20 17.10
N THR A 431 9.93 12.91 17.33
CA THR A 431 8.69 12.29 17.81
C THR A 431 8.12 11.31 16.78
N LEU A 432 8.13 11.66 15.49
CA LEU A 432 7.75 10.76 14.42
C LEU A 432 8.66 9.52 14.37
N ALA A 433 9.97 9.69 14.42
CA ALA A 433 10.94 8.59 14.37
C ALA A 433 10.78 7.65 15.57
N VAL A 434 10.63 8.17 16.79
CA VAL A 434 10.38 7.35 18.00
C VAL A 434 9.05 6.62 17.87
N GLY A 435 7.99 7.28 17.40
CA GLY A 435 6.70 6.65 17.13
C GLY A 435 6.81 5.48 16.15
N CYS A 436 7.52 5.65 15.04
CA CYS A 436 7.75 4.60 14.06
C CYS A 436 8.54 3.41 14.63
N VAL A 437 9.58 3.66 15.46
CA VAL A 437 10.36 2.61 16.15
C VAL A 437 9.48 1.82 17.10
N LEU A 438 8.63 2.49 17.91
CA LEU A 438 7.72 1.81 18.83
C LEU A 438 6.66 0.97 18.09
N LEU A 439 6.14 1.46 16.97
CA LEU A 439 5.21 0.70 16.13
C LEU A 439 5.89 -0.53 15.50
N ALA A 440 7.14 -0.41 15.08
CA ALA A 440 7.91 -1.55 14.58
C ALA A 440 8.22 -2.57 15.70
N ALA A 441 8.56 -2.10 16.90
CA ALA A 441 8.75 -2.94 18.08
C ALA A 441 7.46 -3.68 18.47
N TRP A 442 6.32 -2.98 18.44
CA TRP A 442 5.02 -3.58 18.66
C TRP A 442 4.73 -4.73 17.68
N LEU A 443 5.04 -4.56 16.40
CA LEU A 443 4.90 -5.63 15.40
C LEU A 443 5.75 -6.85 15.77
N GLY A 444 6.99 -6.63 16.21
CA GLY A 444 7.88 -7.71 16.70
C GLY A 444 7.28 -8.45 17.90
N VAL A 445 6.81 -7.71 18.92
CA VAL A 445 6.19 -8.28 20.12
C VAL A 445 4.93 -9.08 19.78
N ILE A 446 4.05 -8.54 18.95
CA ILE A 446 2.82 -9.25 18.56
C ILE A 446 3.14 -10.54 17.78
N THR A 447 4.16 -10.51 16.93
CA THR A 447 4.59 -11.70 16.19
C THR A 447 5.14 -12.76 17.13
N LEU A 448 5.99 -12.39 18.08
CA LEU A 448 6.54 -13.31 19.09
C LEU A 448 5.45 -13.89 20.00
N ASN A 449 4.49 -13.07 20.42
CA ASN A 449 3.34 -13.52 21.19
C ASN A 449 2.44 -14.48 20.38
N ALA A 450 2.21 -14.18 19.09
CA ALA A 450 1.43 -15.03 18.20
C ALA A 450 2.10 -16.39 17.96
N LEU A 451 3.42 -16.43 17.92
CA LEU A 451 4.21 -17.67 17.81
C LEU A 451 4.32 -18.43 19.15
N GLY A 452 3.78 -17.87 20.25
CA GLY A 452 3.86 -18.47 21.58
C GLY A 452 5.26 -18.43 22.21
N LEU A 453 6.19 -17.64 21.63
CA LEU A 453 7.56 -17.49 22.14
C LEU A 453 7.64 -16.54 23.34
N THR A 454 6.65 -15.66 23.47
CA THR A 454 6.52 -14.71 24.58
C THR A 454 5.05 -14.51 24.95
N SER A 455 4.80 -13.95 26.13
CA SER A 455 3.48 -13.55 26.61
C SER A 455 3.52 -12.11 27.13
N TRP A 456 4.11 -11.20 26.38
CA TRP A 456 4.29 -9.82 26.80
C TRP A 456 2.99 -9.02 26.68
N ASP A 457 2.47 -8.55 27.80
CA ASP A 457 1.19 -7.82 27.89
C ASP A 457 1.31 -6.34 27.48
N PHE A 458 2.53 -5.81 27.32
CA PHE A 458 2.76 -4.41 26.99
C PHE A 458 2.64 -4.08 25.48
N ALA A 459 2.26 -5.05 24.65
CA ALA A 459 2.10 -4.82 23.19
C ALA A 459 1.09 -3.71 22.90
N GLY A 460 -0.05 -3.66 23.61
CA GLY A 460 -1.03 -2.60 23.47
C GLY A 460 -0.45 -1.21 23.75
N LEU A 461 0.34 -1.08 24.82
CA LEU A 461 1.00 0.17 25.20
C LEU A 461 2.00 0.67 24.12
N LEU A 462 2.75 -0.24 23.50
CA LEU A 462 3.65 0.11 22.40
C LEU A 462 2.88 0.64 21.17
N LEU A 463 1.73 0.05 20.85
CA LEU A 463 0.87 0.52 19.78
C LEU A 463 0.34 1.93 20.08
N GLU A 464 -0.25 2.13 21.27
CA GLU A 464 -0.86 3.40 21.68
C GLU A 464 0.16 4.52 21.71
N ILE A 465 1.27 4.35 22.41
CA ILE A 465 2.34 5.37 22.52
C ILE A 465 2.98 5.60 21.16
N GLY A 466 3.27 4.53 20.38
CA GLY A 466 3.88 4.63 19.08
C GLY A 466 3.01 5.41 18.09
N ALA A 467 1.71 5.11 18.04
CA ALA A 467 0.76 5.80 17.18
C ALA A 467 0.59 7.28 17.61
N LEU A 468 0.47 7.53 18.92
CA LEU A 468 0.32 8.90 19.47
C LEU A 468 1.55 9.76 19.14
N LEU A 469 2.75 9.24 19.29
CA LEU A 469 3.97 9.98 18.96
C LEU A 469 4.15 10.17 17.45
N ALA A 470 3.84 9.18 16.63
CA ALA A 470 3.94 9.30 15.17
C ALA A 470 2.94 10.35 14.64
N VAL A 471 1.68 10.26 15.05
CA VAL A 471 0.63 11.23 14.68
C VAL A 471 0.91 12.60 15.28
N GLY A 472 1.30 12.66 16.54
CA GLY A 472 1.65 13.91 17.23
C GLY A 472 2.80 14.65 16.57
N GLY A 473 3.83 13.92 16.09
CA GLY A 473 4.94 14.48 15.31
C GLY A 473 4.48 15.12 14.01
N ILE A 474 3.61 14.43 13.26
CA ILE A 474 3.06 14.93 12.00
C ILE A 474 2.18 16.18 12.24
N LEU A 475 1.28 16.12 13.23
CA LEU A 475 0.40 17.24 13.55
C LEU A 475 1.17 18.48 14.03
N TYR A 476 2.18 18.28 14.88
CA TYR A 476 3.03 19.37 15.36
C TYR A 476 3.83 20.01 14.23
N GLY A 477 4.43 19.20 13.34
CA GLY A 477 5.12 19.71 12.16
C GLY A 477 4.18 20.46 11.21
N GLY A 478 2.97 19.91 10.97
CA GLY A 478 1.93 20.55 10.15
C GLY A 478 1.45 21.89 10.74
N LEU A 479 1.32 21.98 12.07
CA LEU A 479 0.97 23.23 12.75
C LEU A 479 2.06 24.29 12.56
N LEU A 480 3.34 23.92 12.68
CA LEU A 480 4.45 24.83 12.43
C LEU A 480 4.43 25.37 10.99
N ASP A 481 4.18 24.51 10.01
CA ASP A 481 4.07 24.91 8.61
C ASP A 481 2.88 25.85 8.38
N TYR A 482 1.70 25.52 8.95
CA TYR A 482 0.51 26.37 8.85
C TYR A 482 0.73 27.76 9.44
N LEU A 483 1.38 27.84 10.62
CA LEU A 483 1.72 29.12 11.23
C LEU A 483 2.72 29.93 10.40
N SER A 484 3.64 29.27 9.69
CA SER A 484 4.57 29.92 8.76
C SER A 484 3.86 30.51 7.55
N LEU A 485 2.91 29.77 6.96
CA LEU A 485 2.09 30.25 5.83
C LEU A 485 1.27 31.49 6.20
N ARG A 486 0.64 31.47 7.39
CA ARG A 486 -0.18 32.58 7.86
C ARG A 486 0.65 33.86 8.06
N LYS A 487 1.89 33.73 8.56
CA LYS A 487 2.81 34.86 8.71
C LYS A 487 3.24 35.45 7.36
N THR A 488 3.56 34.60 6.39
CA THR A 488 3.95 35.04 5.03
C THR A 488 2.78 35.71 4.29
N ALA A 489 1.54 35.32 4.59
CA ALA A 489 0.33 35.96 4.01
C ALA A 489 0.02 37.33 4.66
N GLN A 490 0.48 37.58 5.89
CA GLN A 490 0.33 38.88 6.56
C GLN A 490 1.43 39.88 6.19
N GLU A 491 2.58 39.40 5.69
CA GLU A 491 3.70 40.20 5.22
C GLU A 491 3.62 40.61 3.75
N LYS A 492 2.65 40.07 2.99
CA LYS A 492 2.26 40.47 1.63
C LYS A 492 1.06 41.41 1.66
#